data_1dd9265ed61c44bf5130d4250ee008f5
#
_entry.id   1dd9265ed61c44bf5130d4250ee008f5
#
_cell.length_a   1.000
_cell.length_b   1.000
_cell.length_c   1.000
_cell.angle_alpha   90.00
_cell.angle_beta   90.00
_cell.angle_gamma   90.00
#
_symmetry.space_group_name_H-M   'P 1'
#
loop_
_entity.id
_entity.type
_entity.pdbx_description
1 polymer ?
#
loop_
_entity_poly.entity_id
_entity_poly.type
_entity_poly.pdbx_seq_one_letter_code
_entity_poly.pdbx_strand_id
1 'polypeptide(L)'
;MGGYGAIVNGLKYYQTFGYIAGLSSALMLEDWLDCKPPIIQGVDAKKYYESLFGDITKLKGSDKDYYALIKQIPHNQLPHMYMCIGTDDFLLETNRKYRDYLLQENVDLTYEEGPGNHEWDFWDRYILKILDWFPLNKKDEGLNSGHVSK
;
A
#
# COMPACT_ATOMS: atom_id res chain seq x y z
N MET A 1 -1.87 3.94 -7.22
CA MET A 1 -1.76 4.92 -6.09
C MET A 1 -2.54 4.50 -4.84
N GLY A 2 -3.67 3.80 -4.95
CA GLY A 2 -4.48 3.39 -3.79
C GLY A 2 -3.71 2.57 -2.75
N GLY A 3 -2.92 1.57 -3.18
CA GLY A 3 -2.10 0.78 -2.28
C GLY A 3 -1.03 1.60 -1.55
N TYR A 4 -0.36 2.54 -2.23
CA TYR A 4 0.52 3.51 -1.59
C TYR A 4 -0.21 4.34 -0.53
N GLY A 5 -1.39 4.88 -0.89
CA GLY A 5 -2.20 5.66 0.04
C GLY A 5 -2.63 4.86 1.27
N ALA A 6 -3.02 3.59 1.10
CA ALA A 6 -3.37 2.70 2.21
C ALA A 6 -2.18 2.48 3.16
N ILE A 7 -0.99 2.20 2.61
CA ILE A 7 0.24 1.98 3.40
C ILE A 7 0.63 3.26 4.14
N VAL A 8 0.75 4.39 3.44
CA VAL A 8 1.19 5.65 4.07
C VAL A 8 0.22 6.14 5.13
N ASN A 9 -1.09 6.15 4.84
CA ASN A 9 -2.07 6.60 5.82
C ASN A 9 -2.19 5.64 7.00
N GLY A 10 -2.13 4.32 6.74
CA GLY A 10 -2.15 3.33 7.80
C GLY A 10 -0.96 3.47 8.75
N LEU A 11 0.25 3.67 8.21
CA LEU A 11 1.45 3.92 9.01
C LEU A 11 1.40 5.27 9.72
N LYS A 12 1.00 6.34 9.03
CA LYS A 12 0.90 7.68 9.61
C LYS A 12 -0.08 7.74 10.79
N TYR A 13 -1.16 7.00 10.70
CA TYR A 13 -2.20 6.94 11.71
C TYR A 13 -2.24 5.56 12.42
N TYR A 14 -1.06 4.99 12.70
CA TYR A 14 -0.91 3.67 13.29
C TYR A 14 -1.65 3.48 14.62
N GLN A 15 -1.88 4.56 15.36
CA GLN A 15 -2.69 4.51 16.59
C GLN A 15 -4.18 4.24 16.32
N THR A 16 -4.63 4.47 15.08
CA THR A 16 -6.03 4.24 14.66
C THR A 16 -6.15 2.94 13.86
N PHE A 17 -5.16 2.65 13.01
CA PHE A 17 -5.19 1.51 12.11
C PHE A 17 -4.21 0.43 12.56
N GLY A 18 -4.73 -0.65 13.13
CA GLY A 18 -3.93 -1.82 13.53
C GLY A 18 -3.60 -2.77 12.38
N TYR A 19 -4.28 -2.64 11.24
CA TYR A 19 -4.14 -3.50 10.06
C TYR A 19 -4.11 -2.66 8.79
N ILE A 20 -3.19 -3.00 7.88
CA ILE A 20 -2.99 -2.29 6.61
C ILE A 20 -2.95 -3.33 5.49
N ALA A 21 -3.70 -3.12 4.43
CA ALA A 21 -3.61 -3.95 3.23
C ALA A 21 -3.34 -3.10 1.99
N GLY A 22 -2.30 -3.46 1.23
CA GLY A 22 -1.91 -2.80 -0.01
C GLY A 22 -1.89 -3.77 -1.18
N LEU A 23 -2.75 -3.51 -2.19
CA LEU A 23 -2.80 -4.29 -3.42
C LEU A 23 -2.06 -3.51 -4.52
N SER A 24 -1.13 -4.17 -5.21
CA SER A 24 -0.38 -3.59 -6.33
C SER A 24 0.10 -2.16 -6.04
N SER A 25 0.80 -2.00 -4.93
CA SER A 25 1.11 -0.67 -4.38
C SER A 25 2.18 0.05 -5.20
N ALA A 26 1.94 1.33 -5.54
CA ALA A 26 2.91 2.19 -6.21
C ALA A 26 3.98 2.66 -5.21
N LEU A 27 4.98 1.81 -4.95
CA LEU A 27 6.06 2.04 -3.99
C LEU A 27 7.34 2.45 -4.72
N MET A 28 7.32 3.63 -5.35
CA MET A 28 8.32 4.12 -6.30
C MET A 28 9.04 5.37 -5.77
N LEU A 29 9.34 5.42 -4.47
CA LEU A 29 9.92 6.62 -3.83
C LEU A 29 11.19 7.11 -4.54
N GLU A 30 12.11 6.20 -4.87
CA GLU A 30 13.37 6.54 -5.55
C GLU A 30 13.10 7.16 -6.92
N ASP A 31 12.17 6.58 -7.70
CA ASP A 31 11.81 7.09 -9.02
C ASP A 31 11.17 8.48 -8.95
N TRP A 32 10.39 8.75 -7.90
CA TRP A 32 9.80 10.08 -7.68
C TRP A 32 10.85 11.11 -7.31
N LEU A 33 11.79 10.76 -6.42
CA LEU A 33 12.91 11.62 -6.02
C LEU A 33 13.83 11.94 -7.21
N ASP A 34 14.08 10.97 -8.06
CA ASP A 34 14.88 11.12 -9.29
C ASP A 34 14.11 11.79 -10.44
N CYS A 35 12.85 12.16 -10.22
CA CYS A 35 11.96 12.71 -11.24
C CYS A 35 11.91 11.85 -12.53
N LYS A 36 11.95 10.52 -12.39
CA LYS A 36 11.81 9.63 -13.56
C LYS A 36 10.47 9.84 -14.26
N PRO A 37 10.40 9.63 -15.56
CA PRO A 37 9.16 9.83 -16.31
C PRO A 37 8.00 9.06 -15.67
N PRO A 38 6.85 9.71 -15.41
CA PRO A 38 5.68 9.02 -14.89
C PRO A 38 5.05 8.13 -15.97
N ILE A 39 4.18 7.20 -15.54
CA ILE A 39 3.44 6.33 -16.47
C ILE A 39 2.59 7.13 -17.45
N ILE A 40 2.13 8.31 -17.03
CA ILE A 40 1.36 9.23 -17.89
C ILE A 40 2.33 9.94 -18.82
N GLN A 41 2.23 9.65 -20.11
CA GLN A 41 3.09 10.25 -21.13
C GLN A 41 2.78 11.75 -21.33
N GLY A 42 3.82 12.51 -21.71
CA GLY A 42 3.66 13.91 -22.10
C GLY A 42 3.55 14.92 -20.98
N VAL A 43 3.72 14.50 -19.72
CA VAL A 43 3.73 15.40 -18.56
C VAL A 43 5.16 15.62 -18.05
N ASP A 44 5.42 16.82 -17.54
CA ASP A 44 6.65 17.13 -16.83
C ASP A 44 6.68 16.35 -15.50
N ALA A 45 7.66 15.45 -15.36
CA ALA A 45 7.74 14.55 -14.22
C ALA A 45 7.80 15.30 -12.88
N LYS A 46 8.63 16.35 -12.80
CA LYS A 46 8.79 17.13 -11.58
C LYS A 46 7.47 17.78 -11.17
N LYS A 47 6.83 18.49 -12.10
CA LYS A 47 5.54 19.14 -11.84
C LYS A 47 4.45 18.15 -11.47
N TYR A 48 4.46 16.98 -12.12
CA TYR A 48 3.52 15.90 -11.79
C TYR A 48 3.70 15.43 -10.35
N TYR A 49 4.93 15.08 -9.95
CA TYR A 49 5.20 14.61 -8.59
C TYR A 49 5.01 15.71 -7.54
N GLU A 50 5.37 16.95 -7.85
CA GLU A 50 5.11 18.09 -6.96
C GLU A 50 3.61 18.34 -6.76
N SER A 51 2.77 18.05 -7.75
CA SER A 51 1.31 18.13 -7.60
C SER A 51 0.74 17.08 -6.65
N LEU A 52 1.41 15.91 -6.52
CA LEU A 52 1.00 14.81 -5.64
C LEU A 52 1.57 14.94 -4.23
N PHE A 53 2.83 15.32 -4.13
CA PHE A 53 3.60 15.26 -2.89
C PHE A 53 3.97 16.61 -2.30
N GLY A 54 3.81 17.70 -3.07
CA GLY A 54 4.34 19.01 -2.75
C GLY A 54 5.83 19.10 -3.12
N ASP A 55 6.62 19.84 -2.35
CA ASP A 55 8.06 19.98 -2.60
C ASP A 55 8.76 18.62 -2.55
N ILE A 56 9.13 18.10 -3.72
CA ILE A 56 9.71 16.77 -3.88
C ILE A 56 11.06 16.63 -3.14
N THR A 57 11.78 17.73 -2.95
CA THR A 57 13.06 17.72 -2.22
C THR A 57 12.90 17.41 -0.74
N LYS A 58 11.68 17.55 -0.21
CA LYS A 58 11.31 17.26 1.18
C LYS A 58 10.58 15.93 1.34
N LEU A 59 10.39 15.16 0.26
CA LEU A 59 9.65 13.91 0.32
C LEU A 59 10.36 12.86 1.16
N LYS A 60 11.68 12.73 1.01
CA LYS A 60 12.49 11.78 1.78
C LYS A 60 12.49 12.15 3.27
N GLY A 61 12.14 11.21 4.12
CA GLY A 61 12.01 11.40 5.56
C GLY A 61 10.74 12.10 6.02
N SER A 62 9.83 12.47 5.09
CA SER A 62 8.55 13.09 5.42
C SER A 62 7.50 12.06 5.85
N ASP A 63 6.32 12.56 6.21
CA ASP A 63 5.13 11.75 6.50
C ASP A 63 4.50 11.05 5.27
N LYS A 64 5.15 11.17 4.12
CA LYS A 64 4.80 10.51 2.84
C LYS A 64 5.84 9.46 2.43
N ASP A 65 6.95 9.37 3.16
CA ASP A 65 8.01 8.38 2.98
C ASP A 65 7.70 7.12 3.81
N TYR A 66 7.19 6.10 3.14
CA TYR A 66 6.79 4.84 3.78
C TYR A 66 7.97 4.06 4.39
N TYR A 67 9.21 4.29 3.97
CA TYR A 67 10.40 3.74 4.63
C TYR A 67 10.68 4.46 5.95
N ALA A 68 10.60 5.79 5.94
CA ALA A 68 10.85 6.59 7.13
C ALA A 68 9.77 6.37 8.19
N LEU A 69 8.51 6.22 7.80
CA LEU A 69 7.41 5.97 8.71
C LEU A 69 7.60 4.69 9.53
N ILE A 70 8.08 3.60 8.93
CA ILE A 70 8.38 2.34 9.65
C ILE A 70 9.38 2.58 10.79
N LYS A 71 10.41 3.40 10.55
CA LYS A 71 11.45 3.69 11.56
C LYS A 71 11.00 4.65 12.66
N GLN A 72 9.97 5.44 12.41
CA GLN A 72 9.45 6.43 13.37
C GLN A 72 8.44 5.83 14.34
N ILE A 73 7.80 4.71 13.97
CA ILE A 73 6.80 4.05 14.80
C ILE A 73 7.49 3.11 15.79
N PRO A 74 7.13 3.14 17.11
CA PRO A 74 7.61 2.13 18.04
C PRO A 74 7.29 0.72 17.53
N HIS A 75 8.28 -0.18 17.55
CA HIS A 75 8.16 -1.49 16.91
C HIS A 75 6.93 -2.29 17.40
N ASN A 76 6.62 -2.22 18.68
CA ASN A 76 5.44 -2.87 19.28
C ASN A 76 4.09 -2.21 18.96
N GLN A 77 4.11 -1.14 18.17
CA GLN A 77 2.92 -0.41 17.72
C GLN A 77 2.80 -0.42 16.18
N LEU A 78 3.73 -1.10 15.50
CA LEU A 78 3.62 -1.26 14.04
C LEU A 78 2.35 -2.03 13.70
N PRO A 79 1.55 -1.56 12.75
CA PRO A 79 0.38 -2.30 12.25
C PRO A 79 0.75 -3.63 11.62
N HIS A 80 -0.15 -4.60 11.67
CA HIS A 80 -0.06 -5.79 10.84
C HIS A 80 -0.24 -5.40 9.37
N MET A 81 0.63 -5.90 8.50
CA MET A 81 0.62 -5.51 7.09
C MET A 81 0.33 -6.71 6.18
N TYR A 82 -0.51 -6.48 5.19
CA TYR A 82 -0.73 -7.40 4.08
C TYR A 82 -0.39 -6.72 2.77
N MET A 83 0.43 -7.34 1.95
CA MET A 83 0.74 -6.85 0.62
C MET A 83 0.57 -7.97 -0.40
N CYS A 84 -0.03 -7.65 -1.54
CA CYS A 84 -0.12 -8.59 -2.65
C CYS A 84 0.07 -7.89 -4.00
N ILE A 85 0.59 -8.65 -4.96
CA ILE A 85 0.89 -8.14 -6.29
C ILE A 85 0.86 -9.25 -7.34
N GLY A 86 0.45 -8.90 -8.56
CA GLY A 86 0.49 -9.80 -9.71
C GLY A 86 1.92 -10.07 -10.19
N THR A 87 2.20 -11.30 -10.63
CA THR A 87 3.54 -11.68 -11.14
C THR A 87 3.90 -10.99 -12.46
N ASP A 88 2.90 -10.48 -13.18
CA ASP A 88 3.09 -9.73 -14.42
C ASP A 88 2.88 -8.22 -14.23
N ASP A 89 2.68 -7.77 -12.97
CA ASP A 89 2.49 -6.35 -12.64
C ASP A 89 3.83 -5.59 -12.77
N PHE A 90 3.81 -4.46 -13.46
CA PHE A 90 5.00 -3.61 -13.65
C PHE A 90 5.57 -3.04 -12.35
N LEU A 91 4.83 -3.08 -11.25
CA LEU A 91 5.26 -2.67 -9.91
C LEU A 91 5.85 -3.82 -9.07
N LEU A 92 6.00 -5.02 -9.64
CA LEU A 92 6.44 -6.21 -8.92
C LEU A 92 7.77 -5.97 -8.18
N GLU A 93 8.76 -5.46 -8.88
CA GLU A 93 10.10 -5.29 -8.30
C GLU A 93 10.13 -4.23 -7.19
N THR A 94 9.34 -3.15 -7.30
CA THR A 94 9.25 -2.14 -6.23
C THR A 94 8.56 -2.68 -4.99
N ASN A 95 7.54 -3.55 -5.16
CA ASN A 95 6.86 -4.21 -4.05
C ASN A 95 7.76 -5.25 -3.37
N ARG A 96 8.56 -6.01 -4.14
CA ARG A 96 9.57 -6.94 -3.59
C ARG A 96 10.63 -6.22 -2.76
N LYS A 97 11.15 -5.09 -3.25
CA LYS A 97 12.10 -4.25 -2.49
C LYS A 97 11.52 -3.81 -1.15
N TYR A 98 10.27 -3.36 -1.14
CA TYR A 98 9.64 -2.93 0.09
C TYR A 98 9.32 -4.10 1.03
N ARG A 99 8.89 -5.25 0.50
CA ARG A 99 8.76 -6.50 1.26
C ARG A 99 10.07 -6.84 1.99
N ASP A 100 11.18 -6.85 1.25
CA ASP A 100 12.49 -7.22 1.81
C ASP A 100 12.91 -6.25 2.92
N TYR A 101 12.64 -4.96 2.72
CA TYR A 101 12.85 -3.94 3.75
C TYR A 101 11.99 -4.19 5.00
N LEU A 102 10.69 -4.45 4.84
CA LEU A 102 9.80 -4.73 5.96
C LEU A 102 10.23 -5.96 6.76
N LEU A 103 10.69 -7.01 6.07
CA LEU A 103 11.24 -8.22 6.70
C LEU A 103 12.53 -7.92 7.48
N GLN A 104 13.42 -7.08 6.95
CA GLN A 104 14.63 -6.63 7.66
C GLN A 104 14.31 -5.83 8.91
N GLU A 105 13.27 -5.02 8.89
CA GLU A 105 12.78 -4.25 10.05
C GLU A 105 11.90 -5.10 11.00
N ASN A 106 11.74 -6.42 10.73
CA ASN A 106 10.92 -7.35 11.51
C ASN A 106 9.44 -6.93 11.64
N VAL A 107 8.89 -6.33 10.61
CA VAL A 107 7.47 -5.97 10.55
C VAL A 107 6.63 -7.24 10.37
N ASP A 108 5.50 -7.34 11.06
CA ASP A 108 4.54 -8.42 10.84
C ASP A 108 3.86 -8.24 9.48
N LEU A 109 4.35 -9.00 8.50
CA LEU A 109 3.98 -8.89 7.10
C LEU A 109 3.48 -10.22 6.54
N THR A 110 2.27 -10.20 6.00
CA THR A 110 1.79 -11.21 5.05
C THR A 110 2.02 -10.67 3.63
N TYR A 111 2.79 -11.41 2.82
CA TYR A 111 3.10 -11.03 1.45
C TYR A 111 2.75 -12.14 0.48
N GLU A 112 1.98 -11.83 -0.55
CA GLU A 112 1.59 -12.79 -1.58
C GLU A 112 1.86 -12.27 -2.99
N GLU A 113 2.37 -13.16 -3.84
CA GLU A 113 2.43 -12.97 -5.28
C GLU A 113 1.54 -14.01 -5.96
N GLY A 114 0.94 -13.66 -7.08
CA GLY A 114 0.15 -14.62 -7.84
C GLY A 114 -0.08 -14.20 -9.27
N PRO A 115 -0.57 -15.11 -10.13
CA PRO A 115 -0.81 -14.83 -11.54
C PRO A 115 -1.74 -13.64 -11.71
N GLY A 116 -1.35 -12.69 -12.56
CA GLY A 116 -2.12 -11.50 -12.91
C GLY A 116 -1.25 -10.27 -13.07
N ASN A 117 -1.88 -9.22 -13.54
CA ASN A 117 -1.26 -7.94 -13.85
C ASN A 117 -1.84 -6.84 -12.95
N HIS A 118 -1.60 -5.57 -13.30
CA HIS A 118 -2.20 -4.39 -12.65
C HIS A 118 -3.65 -4.23 -13.10
N GLU A 119 -4.56 -5.09 -12.62
CA GLU A 119 -5.91 -5.25 -13.17
C GLU A 119 -6.95 -5.67 -12.14
N TRP A 120 -8.21 -5.39 -12.45
CA TRP A 120 -9.34 -5.68 -11.57
C TRP A 120 -9.50 -7.17 -11.24
N ASP A 121 -9.28 -8.07 -12.19
CA ASP A 121 -9.38 -9.52 -11.97
C ASP A 121 -8.41 -10.02 -10.91
N PHE A 122 -7.22 -9.40 -10.81
CA PHE A 122 -6.28 -9.68 -9.74
C PHE A 122 -6.81 -9.14 -8.42
N TRP A 123 -7.23 -7.88 -8.38
CA TRP A 123 -7.68 -7.22 -7.14
C TRP A 123 -8.94 -7.85 -6.57
N ASP A 124 -9.91 -8.22 -7.39
CA ASP A 124 -11.15 -8.90 -6.96
C ASP A 124 -10.88 -10.25 -6.28
N ARG A 125 -9.88 -10.99 -6.76
CA ARG A 125 -9.48 -12.24 -6.13
C ARG A 125 -8.78 -12.02 -4.79
N TYR A 126 -7.88 -11.03 -4.72
CA TYR A 126 -7.08 -10.81 -3.53
C TYR A 126 -7.81 -10.04 -2.44
N ILE A 127 -8.81 -9.21 -2.76
CA ILE A 127 -9.61 -8.56 -1.72
C ILE A 127 -10.34 -9.58 -0.84
N LEU A 128 -10.76 -10.71 -1.38
CA LEU A 128 -11.40 -11.78 -0.60
C LEU A 128 -10.42 -12.37 0.43
N LYS A 129 -9.17 -12.61 0.03
CA LYS A 129 -8.13 -13.07 0.95
C LYS A 129 -7.83 -12.06 2.05
N ILE A 130 -7.78 -10.77 1.69
CA ILE A 130 -7.58 -9.67 2.65
C ILE A 130 -8.73 -9.62 3.66
N LEU A 131 -9.97 -9.77 3.22
CA LEU A 131 -11.14 -9.81 4.12
C LEU A 131 -11.09 -11.01 5.06
N ASP A 132 -10.58 -12.17 4.59
CA ASP A 132 -10.37 -13.34 5.45
C ASP A 132 -9.21 -13.16 6.43
N TRP A 133 -8.18 -12.41 6.05
CA TRP A 133 -7.02 -12.09 6.87
C TRP A 133 -7.34 -11.08 7.98
N PHE A 134 -8.25 -10.13 7.77
CA PHE A 134 -8.68 -9.21 8.81
C PHE A 134 -9.33 -9.96 9.98
N PRO A 135 -9.09 -9.53 11.25
CA PRO A 135 -9.70 -10.13 12.44
C PRO A 135 -11.18 -9.72 12.59
N LEU A 136 -11.94 -9.86 11.52
CA LEU A 136 -13.36 -9.54 11.53
C LEU A 136 -14.14 -10.63 12.31
N ASN A 137 -15.03 -10.22 13.19
CA ASN A 137 -15.93 -11.15 13.86
C ASN A 137 -16.90 -11.76 12.84
N LYS A 138 -16.60 -12.96 12.37
CA LYS A 138 -17.48 -13.73 11.45
C LYS A 138 -18.87 -14.06 12.06
N LYS A 139 -19.12 -13.70 13.33
CA LYS A 139 -20.38 -13.98 14.06
C LYS A 139 -21.45 -12.91 13.91
N ASP A 140 -21.12 -11.73 13.40
CA ASP A 140 -22.12 -10.73 13.06
C ASP A 140 -22.70 -11.02 11.65
N GLU A 141 -23.31 -12.20 11.52
CA GLU A 141 -24.27 -12.45 10.45
C GLU A 141 -25.43 -11.48 10.64
N GLY A 142 -25.44 -10.43 9.83
CA GLY A 142 -26.62 -9.61 9.71
C GLY A 142 -26.59 -8.22 10.28
N LEU A 143 -25.58 -7.44 9.99
CA LEU A 143 -25.91 -6.09 9.58
C LEU A 143 -26.69 -6.24 8.26
N ASN A 144 -28.00 -6.24 8.39
CA ASN A 144 -28.89 -6.07 7.24
C ASN A 144 -28.42 -4.83 6.49
N SER A 145 -27.57 -5.02 5.50
CA SER A 145 -27.17 -3.97 4.58
C SER A 145 -28.43 -3.60 3.84
N GLY A 146 -29.24 -2.68 4.41
CA GLY A 146 -30.31 -1.93 3.76
C GLY A 146 -30.94 -2.53 2.52
N HIS A 147 -31.21 -3.84 2.47
CA HIS A 147 -32.10 -4.40 1.48
C HIS A 147 -33.50 -3.88 1.79
N VAL A 148 -33.82 -2.74 1.17
CA VAL A 148 -35.18 -2.29 1.05
C VAL A 148 -35.90 -3.41 0.28
N SER A 149 -36.63 -4.24 1.02
CA SER A 149 -37.59 -5.15 0.42
C SER A 149 -38.57 -4.32 -0.40
N LYS A 150 -38.64 -4.59 -1.70
CA LYS A 150 -39.63 -4.01 -2.62
C LYS A 150 -41.01 -4.50 -2.23
#